data_8a40c9b76d2cd632bfe04b6f17fa033d
#
_entry.id   8a40c9b76d2cd632bfe04b6f17fa033d
#
_cell.length_a   1.000
_cell.length_b   1.000
_cell.length_c   1.000
_cell.angle_alpha   90.00
_cell.angle_beta   90.00
_cell.angle_gamma   90.00
#
_symmetry.space_group_name_H-M   'P 1'
#
loop_
_entity.id
_entity.type
_entity.pdbx_description
1 polymer ?
#
loop_
_entity_poly.entity_id
_entity_poly.type
_entity_poly.pdbx_seq_one_letter_code
_entity_poly.pdbx_strand_id
1 'polypeptide(L)'
;ALNKHGFDAAFGGARRDEEKSRAKERVYSFRDKNHRWDPKNQRPELWNIYNSRVDKGESIRVFPLSNWTELDIWQYIHLESIPLVPLYFADKRPVVEMVRFRTLGCYPLTGAVESEAQTLPEIIQEMLLTTTSERQGRVIDHDSSGSMEKKKQEGYF
;
A
#
# COMPACT_ATOMS: atom_id res chain seq x y z
N ALA A 1 -4.89 13.68 -14.95
CA ALA A 1 -4.55 14.72 -13.96
C ALA A 1 -3.11 15.21 -14.18
N LEU A 2 -2.08 14.34 -14.24
CA LEU A 2 -0.67 14.73 -14.35
C LEU A 2 -0.42 15.68 -15.54
N ASN A 3 -0.84 15.28 -16.76
CA ASN A 3 -0.67 16.09 -17.95
C ASN A 3 -1.41 17.43 -17.89
N LYS A 4 -2.61 17.45 -17.28
CA LYS A 4 -3.40 18.69 -17.17
C LYS A 4 -2.69 19.76 -16.34
N HIS A 5 -1.91 19.34 -15.35
CA HIS A 5 -1.23 20.24 -14.41
C HIS A 5 0.28 20.29 -14.60
N GLY A 6 0.84 19.53 -15.56
CA GLY A 6 2.27 19.48 -15.83
C GLY A 6 3.10 18.90 -14.70
N PHE A 7 2.54 17.94 -13.94
CA PHE A 7 3.28 17.29 -12.85
C PHE A 7 4.18 16.18 -13.40
N ASP A 8 5.43 16.19 -13.01
CA ASP A 8 6.42 15.15 -13.35
C ASP A 8 6.44 14.00 -12.35
N ALA A 9 5.94 14.22 -11.13
CA ALA A 9 5.93 13.25 -10.06
C ALA A 9 4.57 13.12 -9.37
N ALA A 10 4.25 11.89 -8.94
CA ALA A 10 3.10 11.60 -8.08
C ALA A 10 3.57 10.75 -6.90
N PHE A 11 3.31 11.22 -5.68
CA PHE A 11 3.64 10.50 -4.45
C PHE A 11 2.51 9.57 -4.04
N GLY A 12 2.85 8.39 -3.52
CA GLY A 12 1.90 7.42 -3.00
C GLY A 12 2.46 6.63 -1.82
N GLY A 13 1.57 6.13 -0.97
CA GLY A 13 1.92 5.34 0.23
C GLY A 13 2.05 3.84 -0.03
N ALA A 14 2.13 3.40 -1.29
CA ALA A 14 2.22 1.98 -1.59
C ALA A 14 3.51 1.36 -1.06
N ARG A 15 3.40 0.14 -0.50
CA ARG A 15 4.51 -0.65 0.02
C ARG A 15 4.59 -2.00 -0.69
N ARG A 16 5.79 -2.53 -0.86
CA ARG A 16 6.00 -3.87 -1.47
C ARG A 16 5.43 -5.00 -0.63
N ASP A 17 5.35 -4.79 0.68
CA ASP A 17 4.83 -5.74 1.65
C ASP A 17 3.30 -5.93 1.59
N GLU A 18 2.55 -4.98 1.01
CA GLU A 18 1.09 -5.02 0.99
C GLU A 18 0.53 -6.22 0.21
N GLU A 19 1.11 -6.50 -0.96
CA GLU A 19 0.62 -7.53 -1.88
C GLU A 19 1.67 -7.94 -2.90
N LYS A 20 1.56 -9.15 -3.45
CA LYS A 20 2.51 -9.70 -4.44
C LYS A 20 2.63 -8.84 -5.69
N SER A 21 1.56 -8.22 -6.15
CA SER A 21 1.57 -7.36 -7.35
C SER A 21 2.43 -6.11 -7.15
N ARG A 22 2.59 -5.65 -5.90
CA ARG A 22 3.42 -4.50 -5.53
C ARG A 22 4.88 -4.85 -5.27
N ALA A 23 5.23 -6.12 -5.18
CA ALA A 23 6.62 -6.55 -4.93
C ALA A 23 7.63 -6.05 -5.98
N LYS A 24 7.16 -5.71 -7.18
CA LYS A 24 7.97 -5.15 -8.26
C LYS A 24 8.10 -3.63 -8.23
N GLU A 25 7.32 -2.92 -7.39
CA GLU A 25 7.41 -1.48 -7.27
C GLU A 25 8.76 -1.08 -6.67
N ARG A 26 9.24 0.09 -7.07
CA ARG A 26 10.45 0.73 -6.57
C ARG A 26 10.06 1.99 -5.79
N VAL A 27 11.01 2.55 -5.02
CA VAL A 27 10.80 3.88 -4.43
C VAL A 27 10.55 4.89 -5.56
N TYR A 28 11.32 4.81 -6.64
CA TYR A 28 11.11 5.60 -7.86
C TYR A 28 10.64 4.70 -8.99
N SER A 29 9.34 4.75 -9.29
CA SER A 29 8.69 3.91 -10.30
C SER A 29 8.37 4.73 -11.54
N PHE A 30 9.13 4.51 -12.61
CA PHE A 30 9.07 5.30 -13.82
C PHE A 30 7.90 4.92 -14.72
N ARG A 31 7.37 5.91 -15.42
CA ARG A 31 6.34 5.80 -16.45
C ARG A 31 6.84 6.47 -17.72
N ASP A 32 6.73 5.78 -18.83
CA ASP A 32 7.06 6.34 -20.13
C ASP A 32 6.12 7.49 -20.53
N LYS A 33 6.39 8.12 -21.67
CA LYS A 33 5.55 9.20 -22.24
C LYS A 33 4.09 8.80 -22.50
N ASN A 34 3.79 7.49 -22.53
CA ASN A 34 2.43 6.95 -22.67
C ASN A 34 1.85 6.51 -21.32
N HIS A 35 2.50 6.87 -20.19
CA HIS A 35 2.17 6.48 -18.83
C HIS A 35 2.24 4.97 -18.56
N ARG A 36 2.95 4.20 -19.39
CA ARG A 36 3.13 2.76 -19.22
C ARG A 36 4.24 2.46 -18.24
N TRP A 37 4.02 1.44 -17.44
CA TRP A 37 4.98 0.92 -16.50
C TRP A 37 5.67 -0.32 -17.06
N ASP A 38 7.00 -0.33 -17.08
CA ASP A 38 7.79 -1.51 -17.40
C ASP A 38 8.63 -1.96 -16.19
N PRO A 39 8.09 -2.85 -15.35
CA PRO A 39 8.79 -3.29 -14.14
C PRO A 39 10.05 -4.11 -14.43
N LYS A 40 10.22 -4.66 -15.64
CA LYS A 40 11.38 -5.49 -15.99
C LYS A 40 12.61 -4.66 -16.30
N ASN A 41 12.42 -3.47 -16.88
CA ASN A 41 13.51 -2.61 -17.34
C ASN A 41 13.75 -1.40 -16.43
N GLN A 42 13.19 -1.41 -15.23
CA GLN A 42 13.48 -0.35 -14.25
C GLN A 42 14.86 -0.52 -13.64
N ARG A 43 15.50 0.63 -13.38
CA ARG A 43 16.80 0.66 -12.71
C ARG A 43 16.71 0.02 -11.32
N PRO A 44 17.65 -0.85 -10.92
CA PRO A 44 17.70 -1.38 -9.58
C PRO A 44 18.04 -0.28 -8.57
N GLU A 45 17.45 -0.36 -7.39
CA GLU A 45 17.70 0.54 -6.26
C GLU A 45 18.56 -0.20 -5.21
N LEU A 46 19.79 -0.57 -5.61
CA LEU A 46 20.73 -1.28 -4.75
C LEU A 46 21.36 -0.30 -3.73
N TRP A 47 21.54 -0.77 -2.51
CA TRP A 47 22.18 -0.02 -1.42
C TRP A 47 21.61 1.39 -1.19
N ASN A 48 20.29 1.56 -1.36
CA ASN A 48 19.61 2.86 -1.26
C ASN A 48 20.14 3.93 -2.23
N ILE A 49 20.70 3.52 -3.36
CA ILE A 49 21.07 4.44 -4.43
C ILE A 49 19.85 4.70 -5.29
N TYR A 50 19.29 5.88 -5.16
CA TYR A 50 18.09 6.30 -5.89
C TYR A 50 18.46 7.20 -7.07
N ASN A 51 17.72 7.04 -8.17
CA ASN A 51 17.81 7.92 -9.33
C ASN A 51 16.43 8.41 -9.70
N SER A 52 16.21 9.70 -9.55
CA SER A 52 14.94 10.37 -9.83
C SER A 52 14.92 11.10 -11.17
N ARG A 53 15.93 10.88 -12.05
CA ARG A 53 15.97 11.56 -13.35
C ARG A 53 14.81 11.09 -14.22
N VAL A 54 14.00 12.06 -14.66
CA VAL A 54 12.85 11.88 -15.55
C VAL A 54 13.17 12.59 -16.86
N ASP A 55 12.97 11.92 -17.98
CA ASP A 55 13.14 12.51 -19.30
C ASP A 55 11.88 13.25 -19.75
N LYS A 56 12.02 14.13 -20.74
CA LYS A 56 10.88 14.95 -21.21
C LYS A 56 9.71 14.11 -21.67
N GLY A 57 8.54 14.34 -21.08
CA GLY A 57 7.31 13.62 -21.36
C GLY A 57 7.11 12.33 -20.55
N GLU A 58 8.10 11.92 -19.77
CA GLU A 58 7.96 10.85 -18.81
C GLU A 58 7.43 11.36 -17.47
N SER A 59 7.05 10.46 -16.58
CA SER A 59 6.66 10.79 -15.22
C SER A 59 7.15 9.73 -14.24
N ILE A 60 7.22 10.08 -12.97
CA ILE A 60 7.65 9.19 -11.91
C ILE A 60 6.58 9.06 -10.82
N ARG A 61 6.36 7.86 -10.34
CA ARG A 61 5.65 7.63 -9.09
C ARG A 61 6.65 7.39 -8.00
N VAL A 62 6.53 8.13 -6.91
CA VAL A 62 7.44 8.05 -5.76
C VAL A 62 6.72 7.40 -4.60
N PHE A 63 7.27 6.28 -4.12
CA PHE A 63 6.74 5.52 -3.00
C PHE A 63 7.75 5.51 -1.84
N PRO A 64 7.79 6.54 -1.01
CA PRO A 64 8.80 6.68 0.06
C PRO A 64 8.78 5.51 1.04
N LEU A 65 7.61 4.89 1.23
CA LEU A 65 7.39 3.78 2.15
C LEU A 65 7.55 2.40 1.50
N SER A 66 8.03 2.34 0.23
CA SER A 66 8.08 1.09 -0.56
C SER A 66 8.75 -0.08 0.15
N ASN A 67 9.79 0.19 0.95
CA ASN A 67 10.58 -0.82 1.65
C ASN A 67 10.11 -1.10 3.09
N TRP A 68 9.07 -0.41 3.55
CA TRP A 68 8.55 -0.55 4.91
C TRP A 68 7.55 -1.71 5.00
N THR A 69 7.60 -2.44 6.11
CA THR A 69 6.59 -3.41 6.48
C THR A 69 5.37 -2.73 7.13
N GLU A 70 4.28 -3.46 7.28
CA GLU A 70 3.13 -2.95 8.05
C GLU A 70 3.53 -2.65 9.50
N LEU A 71 4.36 -3.50 10.09
CA LEU A 71 4.87 -3.31 11.44
C LEU A 71 5.68 -2.01 11.57
N ASP A 72 6.55 -1.70 10.59
CA ASP A 72 7.32 -0.44 10.59
C ASP A 72 6.40 0.78 10.61
N ILE A 73 5.29 0.73 9.85
CA ILE A 73 4.29 1.82 9.84
C ILE A 73 3.65 1.99 11.22
N TRP A 74 3.22 0.90 11.86
CA TRP A 74 2.60 0.99 13.19
C TRP A 74 3.57 1.47 14.26
N GLN A 75 4.83 1.03 14.21
CA GLN A 75 5.87 1.53 15.11
C GLN A 75 6.16 3.01 14.88
N TYR A 76 6.26 3.45 13.64
CA TYR A 76 6.46 4.87 13.31
C TYR A 76 5.31 5.74 13.80
N ILE A 77 4.06 5.32 13.57
CA ILE A 77 2.87 6.01 14.08
C ILE A 77 2.93 6.14 15.60
N HIS A 78 3.37 5.10 16.30
CA HIS A 78 3.50 5.11 17.76
C HIS A 78 4.58 6.08 18.23
N LEU A 79 5.76 6.01 17.64
CA LEU A 79 6.91 6.86 17.99
C LEU A 79 6.62 8.34 17.75
N GLU A 80 5.99 8.67 16.63
CA GLU A 80 5.69 10.04 16.24
C GLU A 80 4.33 10.55 16.79
N SER A 81 3.61 9.71 17.55
CA SER A 81 2.29 10.03 18.09
C SER A 81 1.30 10.52 17.04
N ILE A 82 1.28 9.89 15.87
CA ILE A 82 0.43 10.27 14.75
C ILE A 82 -1.04 9.93 15.09
N PRO A 83 -1.97 10.89 14.98
CA PRO A 83 -3.38 10.62 15.25
C PRO A 83 -3.98 9.65 14.22
N LEU A 84 -4.77 8.70 14.70
CA LEU A 84 -5.42 7.68 13.88
C LEU A 84 -6.93 7.80 13.92
N VAL A 85 -7.58 7.35 12.86
CA VAL A 85 -9.03 7.23 12.84
C VAL A 85 -9.47 6.00 13.67
N PRO A 86 -10.61 6.09 14.40
CA PRO A 86 -11.06 5.02 15.30
C PRO A 86 -11.28 3.66 14.61
N LEU A 87 -11.47 3.63 13.29
CA LEU A 87 -11.68 2.39 12.53
C LEU A 87 -10.48 1.42 12.56
N TYR A 88 -9.29 1.91 12.86
CA TYR A 88 -8.11 1.05 13.00
C TYR A 88 -8.09 0.27 14.32
N PHE A 89 -8.86 0.69 15.32
CA PHE A 89 -8.95 0.02 16.61
C PHE A 89 -10.14 -0.94 16.63
N ALA A 90 -10.01 -2.02 17.41
CA ALA A 90 -11.08 -2.98 17.61
C ALA A 90 -12.25 -2.36 18.35
N ASP A 91 -13.44 -2.59 17.85
CA ASP A 91 -14.68 -2.11 18.44
C ASP A 91 -15.83 -3.05 18.05
N LYS A 92 -16.90 -3.06 18.86
CA LYS A 92 -18.12 -3.79 18.58
C LYS A 92 -18.85 -3.13 17.41
N ARG A 93 -19.14 -3.91 16.36
CA ARG A 93 -19.86 -3.44 15.18
C ARG A 93 -21.14 -4.23 14.96
N PRO A 94 -22.16 -3.65 14.27
CA PRO A 94 -23.53 -4.19 14.27
C PRO A 94 -23.73 -5.63 13.83
N VAL A 95 -22.76 -6.23 13.13
CA VAL A 95 -22.88 -7.57 12.54
C VAL A 95 -21.81 -8.54 13.05
N VAL A 96 -20.73 -8.04 13.64
CA VAL A 96 -19.59 -8.85 14.09
C VAL A 96 -19.13 -8.34 15.44
N GLU A 97 -18.71 -9.24 16.36
CA GLU A 97 -18.42 -8.83 17.73
C GLU A 97 -17.26 -7.84 17.79
N MET A 98 -16.02 -8.26 17.85
CA MET A 98 -14.87 -7.37 17.96
C MET A 98 -14.04 -7.40 16.68
N VAL A 99 -14.05 -6.28 15.95
CA VAL A 99 -13.33 -6.17 14.68
C VAL A 99 -12.63 -4.83 14.54
N ARG A 100 -11.52 -4.82 13.83
CA ARG A 100 -10.84 -3.63 13.34
C ARG A 100 -10.57 -3.71 11.83
N PHE A 101 -10.12 -2.62 11.25
CA PHE A 101 -9.71 -2.58 9.86
C PHE A 101 -8.19 -2.40 9.78
N ARG A 102 -7.50 -3.26 9.05
CA ARG A 102 -6.05 -3.12 8.80
C ARG A 102 -5.78 -2.13 7.68
N THR A 103 -6.67 -2.09 6.69
CA THR A 103 -6.62 -1.11 5.60
C THR A 103 -7.96 -0.43 5.45
N LEU A 104 -7.96 0.86 5.16
CA LEU A 104 -9.16 1.60 4.84
C LEU A 104 -9.23 1.91 3.34
N GLY A 105 -10.38 1.67 2.75
CA GLY A 105 -10.65 1.92 1.34
C GLY A 105 -12.09 2.34 1.14
N CYS A 106 -12.64 2.06 -0.05
CA CYS A 106 -14.05 2.31 -0.30
C CYS A 106 -14.93 1.37 0.55
N TYR A 107 -15.82 1.91 1.33
CA TYR A 107 -16.91 1.16 1.92
C TYR A 107 -17.88 0.73 0.78
N PRO A 108 -18.33 -0.50 0.65
CA PRO A 108 -18.25 -1.67 1.55
C PRO A 108 -17.10 -2.65 1.21
N LEU A 109 -16.09 -2.24 0.49
CA LEU A 109 -15.03 -3.12 -0.04
C LEU A 109 -13.88 -3.33 0.95
N THR A 110 -13.90 -2.61 2.06
CA THR A 110 -12.90 -2.73 3.13
C THR A 110 -13.21 -3.93 4.00
N GLY A 111 -12.29 -4.90 4.06
CA GLY A 111 -12.41 -6.09 4.90
C GLY A 111 -12.11 -5.79 6.36
N ALA A 112 -13.01 -6.21 7.25
CA ALA A 112 -12.76 -6.23 8.69
C ALA A 112 -11.98 -7.49 9.07
N VAL A 113 -11.17 -7.42 10.10
CA VAL A 113 -10.49 -8.55 10.73
C VAL A 113 -10.93 -8.66 12.19
N GLU A 114 -11.13 -9.89 12.66
CA GLU A 114 -11.37 -10.14 14.09
C GLU A 114 -10.13 -9.74 14.87
N SER A 115 -10.33 -8.94 15.90
CA SER A 115 -9.24 -8.42 16.73
C SER A 115 -9.79 -7.84 18.02
N GLU A 116 -9.04 -7.97 19.08
CA GLU A 116 -9.32 -7.34 20.37
C GLU A 116 -8.44 -6.09 20.63
N ALA A 117 -7.56 -5.76 19.68
CA ALA A 117 -6.61 -4.66 19.83
C ALA A 117 -7.31 -3.29 19.80
N GLN A 118 -7.48 -2.69 20.96
CA GLN A 118 -8.14 -1.39 21.15
C GLN A 118 -7.14 -0.23 21.30
N THR A 119 -5.87 -0.55 21.48
CA THR A 119 -4.79 0.43 21.64
C THR A 119 -3.68 0.20 20.62
N LEU A 120 -2.88 1.22 20.36
CA LEU A 120 -1.77 1.14 19.43
C LEU A 120 -0.71 0.10 19.82
N PRO A 121 -0.28 -0.02 21.11
CA PRO A 121 0.62 -1.10 21.52
C PRO A 121 0.06 -2.50 21.27
N GLU A 122 -1.24 -2.71 21.46
CA GLU A 122 -1.89 -4.02 21.18
C GLU A 122 -1.89 -4.33 19.68
N ILE A 123 -2.13 -3.34 18.82
CA ILE A 123 -2.01 -3.48 17.37
C ILE A 123 -0.58 -3.89 16.98
N ILE A 124 0.43 -3.24 17.56
CA ILE A 124 1.84 -3.58 17.29
C ILE A 124 2.13 -5.01 17.73
N GLN A 125 1.66 -5.43 18.91
CA GLN A 125 1.82 -6.80 19.39
C GLN A 125 1.13 -7.83 18.47
N GLU A 126 -0.07 -7.53 18.00
CA GLU A 126 -0.78 -8.35 17.02
C GLU A 126 0.03 -8.47 15.71
N MET A 127 0.63 -7.38 15.23
CA MET A 127 1.43 -7.39 14.00
C MET A 127 2.71 -8.24 14.11
N LEU A 128 3.32 -8.35 15.28
CA LEU A 128 4.47 -9.22 15.51
C LEU A 128 4.13 -10.71 15.32
N LEU A 129 2.87 -11.08 15.51
CA LEU A 129 2.39 -12.46 15.40
C LEU A 129 1.72 -12.74 14.05
N THR A 130 1.39 -11.71 13.29
CA THR A 130 0.63 -11.84 12.04
C THR A 130 1.53 -12.31 10.90
N THR A 131 1.06 -13.34 10.18
CA THR A 131 1.73 -13.89 8.97
C THR A 131 0.96 -13.55 7.68
N THR A 132 -0.23 -12.97 7.79
CA THR A 132 -1.11 -12.67 6.66
C THR A 132 -0.94 -11.24 6.18
N SER A 133 -1.02 -11.04 4.86
CA SER A 133 -1.00 -9.68 4.26
C SER A 133 -2.18 -8.85 4.76
N GLU A 134 -1.97 -7.54 4.94
CA GLU A 134 -3.00 -6.58 5.35
C GLU A 134 -4.20 -6.53 4.39
N ARG A 135 -4.02 -6.92 3.13
CA ARG A 135 -5.05 -6.88 2.08
C ARG A 135 -5.82 -8.18 1.91
N GLN A 136 -5.44 -9.23 2.60
CA GLN A 136 -6.07 -10.56 2.44
C GLN A 136 -7.58 -10.59 2.73
N GLY A 137 -8.08 -9.69 3.57
CA GLY A 137 -9.52 -9.57 3.89
C GLY A 137 -10.34 -8.71 2.93
N ARG A 138 -9.74 -8.10 1.90
CA ARG A 138 -10.48 -7.20 1.00
C ARG A 138 -11.28 -7.99 -0.04
N VAL A 139 -12.58 -7.69 -0.12
CA VAL A 139 -13.52 -8.37 -1.03
C VAL A 139 -13.13 -8.25 -2.52
N ILE A 140 -12.43 -7.17 -2.90
CA ILE A 140 -12.00 -6.93 -4.29
C ILE A 140 -10.79 -7.77 -4.69
N ASP A 141 -9.96 -8.19 -3.75
CA ASP A 141 -8.69 -8.87 -4.04
C ASP A 141 -8.88 -10.39 -4.22
N HIS A 142 -10.12 -10.89 -4.07
CA HIS A 142 -10.46 -12.26 -4.43
C HIS A 142 -10.54 -12.46 -5.95
N ASP A 143 -9.94 -13.53 -6.42
CA ASP A 143 -9.71 -14.07 -7.77
C ASP A 143 -10.83 -13.91 -8.83
N SER A 144 -11.41 -12.75 -8.99
CA SER A 144 -12.24 -12.50 -10.16
C SER A 144 -11.35 -12.26 -11.39
N SER A 145 -11.74 -12.80 -12.53
CA SER A 145 -11.02 -12.65 -13.82
C SER A 145 -10.80 -11.20 -14.28
N GLY A 146 -11.40 -10.24 -13.59
CA GLY A 146 -11.28 -8.80 -13.83
C GLY A 146 -10.66 -8.00 -12.68
N SER A 147 -10.06 -8.67 -11.68
CA SER A 147 -9.49 -7.97 -10.53
C SER A 147 -8.39 -7.01 -10.95
N MET A 148 -8.32 -5.84 -10.32
CA MET A 148 -7.27 -4.85 -10.52
C MET A 148 -5.87 -5.43 -10.24
N GLU A 149 -5.80 -6.42 -9.35
CA GLU A 149 -4.57 -7.12 -9.01
C GLU A 149 -4.05 -7.97 -10.16
N LYS A 150 -4.94 -8.68 -10.84
CA LYS A 150 -4.59 -9.45 -12.04
C LYS A 150 -4.12 -8.54 -13.17
N LYS A 151 -4.79 -7.41 -13.37
CA LYS A 151 -4.39 -6.38 -14.34
C LYS A 151 -3.03 -5.77 -14.02
N LYS A 152 -2.70 -5.54 -12.74
CA LYS A 152 -1.37 -5.10 -12.32
C LYS A 152 -0.29 -6.16 -12.57
N GLN A 153 -0.61 -7.45 -12.36
CA GLN A 153 0.30 -8.55 -12.69
C GLN A 153 0.59 -8.63 -14.19
N GLU A 154 -0.38 -8.29 -15.02
CA GLU A 154 -0.30 -8.22 -16.48
C GLU A 154 0.38 -6.93 -16.98
N GLY A 155 0.70 -5.98 -16.10
CA GLY A 155 1.42 -4.76 -16.45
C GLY A 155 0.55 -3.60 -16.93
N TYR A 156 -0.74 -3.58 -16.62
CA TYR A 156 -1.68 -2.54 -17.06
C TYR A 156 -1.61 -1.23 -16.25
N PHE A 157 -0.79 -1.12 -15.21
CA PHE A 157 -0.67 0.09 -14.38
C PHE A 157 0.78 0.41 -14.06
#